data_aa3fa705edb1b3709758219cf727e48b
#
_entry.id   aa3fa705edb1b3709758219cf727e48b
#
_cell.length_a   1.000
_cell.length_b   1.000
_cell.length_c   1.000
_cell.angle_alpha   90.00
_cell.angle_beta   90.00
_cell.angle_gamma   90.00
#
_symmetry.space_group_name_H-M   'P 1'
#
loop_
_entity.id
_entity.type
_entity.pdbx_description
1 polymer ?
#
loop_
_entity_poly.entity_id
_entity_poly.type
_entity_poly.pdbx_seq_one_letter_code
_entity_poly.pdbx_strand_id
1 'polypeptide(L)'
;MHKSGLLLDLTLASDPQLLCVVRAAIERLTEVIGFSPPECRSITRAVDEAVANVMRHAYGSSPDKRIDVSCKRISGMVNGIQREGLEIELLDQGAPFDQKKLTARSLDEVKPGGLGLHFIRDSMDVMEHSRESSVNRLRLVKYFSTEEKGQKSQGE
;
A
#
# COMPACT_ATOMS: atom_id res chain seq x y z
N MET A 1 -23.26 -0.04 9.08
CA MET A 1 -22.18 -0.53 9.94
C MET A 1 -21.17 -1.31 9.09
N HIS A 2 -20.11 -0.66 8.66
CA HIS A 2 -19.07 -1.36 7.91
C HIS A 2 -18.16 -2.09 8.90
N LYS A 3 -18.24 -3.41 8.90
CA LYS A 3 -17.35 -4.23 9.72
C LYS A 3 -15.93 -4.13 9.18
N SER A 4 -14.98 -3.86 10.05
CA SER A 4 -13.57 -4.03 9.75
C SER A 4 -13.34 -5.49 9.34
N GLY A 5 -12.68 -5.71 8.21
CA GLY A 5 -12.46 -7.08 7.76
C GLY A 5 -11.78 -7.20 6.40
N LEU A 6 -11.46 -8.44 6.05
CA LEU A 6 -10.83 -8.81 4.79
C LEU A 6 -11.72 -8.42 3.59
N LEU A 7 -11.13 -7.72 2.64
CA LEU A 7 -11.77 -7.32 1.38
C LEU A 7 -11.21 -8.08 0.18
N LEU A 8 -9.91 -8.31 0.17
CA LEU A 8 -9.22 -8.95 -0.95
C LEU A 8 -8.02 -9.72 -0.41
N ASP A 9 -7.79 -10.89 -0.97
CA ASP A 9 -6.60 -11.69 -0.69
C ASP A 9 -6.11 -12.31 -2.00
N LEU A 10 -4.86 -11.99 -2.37
CA LEU A 10 -4.24 -12.41 -3.59
C LEU A 10 -2.93 -13.14 -3.29
N THR A 11 -2.75 -14.28 -3.90
CA THR A 11 -1.46 -14.95 -3.96
C THR A 11 -1.01 -15.01 -5.42
N LEU A 12 0.19 -14.54 -5.70
CA LEU A 12 0.73 -14.52 -7.06
C LEU A 12 2.21 -14.93 -7.10
N ALA A 13 2.64 -15.36 -8.28
CA ALA A 13 4.06 -15.53 -8.56
C ALA A 13 4.75 -14.17 -8.71
N SER A 14 6.05 -14.14 -8.41
CA SER A 14 6.88 -12.93 -8.53
C SER A 14 7.27 -12.60 -9.98
N ASP A 15 6.40 -12.93 -10.91
CA ASP A 15 6.55 -12.63 -12.33
C ASP A 15 6.09 -11.19 -12.63
N PRO A 16 6.97 -10.31 -13.19
CA PRO A 16 6.60 -8.94 -13.51
C PRO A 16 5.40 -8.80 -14.46
N GLN A 17 5.11 -9.81 -15.27
CA GLN A 17 3.92 -9.82 -16.12
C GLN A 17 2.61 -9.77 -15.32
N LEU A 18 2.64 -10.20 -14.06
CA LEU A 18 1.48 -10.22 -13.17
C LEU A 18 1.23 -8.89 -12.45
N LEU A 19 2.12 -7.91 -12.55
CA LEU A 19 1.92 -6.58 -11.99
C LEU A 19 0.62 -5.93 -12.48
N CYS A 20 0.26 -6.15 -13.73
CA CYS A 20 -0.99 -5.62 -14.29
C CYS A 20 -2.23 -6.18 -13.57
N VAL A 21 -2.19 -7.42 -13.09
CA VAL A 21 -3.29 -8.04 -12.36
C VAL A 21 -3.45 -7.38 -10.98
N VAL A 22 -2.35 -7.22 -10.25
CA VAL A 22 -2.37 -6.53 -8.95
C VAL A 22 -2.86 -5.10 -9.10
N ARG A 23 -2.34 -4.39 -10.09
CA ARG A 23 -2.74 -3.01 -10.39
C ARG A 23 -4.24 -2.90 -10.64
N ALA A 24 -4.78 -3.73 -11.52
CA ALA A 24 -6.21 -3.74 -11.83
C ALA A 24 -7.08 -4.07 -10.61
N ALA A 25 -6.65 -5.03 -9.79
CA ALA A 25 -7.37 -5.43 -8.59
C ALA A 25 -7.40 -4.29 -7.54
N ILE A 26 -6.28 -3.65 -7.28
CA ILE A 26 -6.19 -2.55 -6.32
C ILE A 26 -6.96 -1.32 -6.80
N GLU A 27 -6.81 -0.95 -8.06
CA GLU A 27 -7.56 0.17 -8.65
C GLU A 27 -9.07 -0.04 -8.49
N ARG A 28 -9.56 -1.20 -8.87
CA ARG A 28 -10.99 -1.49 -8.76
C ARG A 28 -11.47 -1.57 -7.31
N LEU A 29 -10.68 -2.17 -6.42
CA LEU A 29 -11.03 -2.23 -5.00
C LEU A 29 -11.16 -0.84 -4.39
N THR A 30 -10.18 0.04 -4.63
CA THR A 30 -10.17 1.40 -4.08
C THR A 30 -11.34 2.25 -4.58
N GLU A 31 -11.73 2.09 -5.83
CA GLU A 31 -12.94 2.71 -6.39
C GLU A 31 -14.20 2.21 -5.68
N VAL A 32 -14.35 0.88 -5.56
CA VAL A 32 -15.55 0.25 -4.97
C VAL A 32 -15.75 0.65 -3.52
N ILE A 33 -14.66 0.80 -2.74
CA ILE A 33 -14.77 1.16 -1.33
C ILE A 33 -14.88 2.67 -1.09
N GLY A 34 -14.71 3.50 -2.13
CA GLY A 34 -15.08 4.91 -2.11
C GLY A 34 -13.95 5.92 -2.00
N PHE A 35 -12.72 5.56 -2.35
CA PHE A 35 -11.64 6.56 -2.51
C PHE A 35 -11.91 7.46 -3.73
N SER A 36 -11.45 8.69 -3.68
CA SER A 36 -11.49 9.60 -4.82
C SER A 36 -10.58 9.12 -5.96
N PRO A 37 -10.84 9.50 -7.22
CA PRO A 37 -9.98 9.10 -8.34
C PRO A 37 -8.49 9.41 -8.15
N PRO A 38 -8.06 10.57 -7.63
CA PRO A 38 -6.65 10.83 -7.32
C PRO A 38 -6.08 9.88 -6.26
N GLU A 39 -6.85 9.57 -5.22
CA GLU A 39 -6.44 8.63 -4.17
C GLU A 39 -6.33 7.21 -4.71
N CYS A 40 -7.28 6.75 -5.53
CA CYS A 40 -7.20 5.46 -6.22
C CYS A 40 -5.91 5.32 -7.02
N ARG A 41 -5.54 6.33 -7.79
CA ARG A 41 -4.29 6.34 -8.56
C ARG A 41 -3.05 6.30 -7.68
N SER A 42 -3.01 7.09 -6.61
CA SER A 42 -1.88 7.11 -5.68
C SER A 42 -1.69 5.79 -4.95
N ILE A 43 -2.77 5.21 -4.46
CA ILE A 43 -2.74 3.90 -3.77
C ILE A 43 -2.30 2.80 -4.73
N THR A 44 -2.89 2.76 -5.92
CA THR A 44 -2.57 1.76 -6.94
C THR A 44 -1.10 1.81 -7.33
N ARG A 45 -0.56 3.01 -7.56
CA ARG A 45 0.84 3.19 -7.89
C ARG A 45 1.78 2.83 -6.74
N ALA A 46 1.41 3.15 -5.50
CA ALA A 46 2.19 2.76 -4.33
C ALA A 46 2.29 1.25 -4.17
N VAL A 47 1.19 0.52 -4.37
CA VAL A 47 1.17 -0.94 -4.32
C VAL A 47 1.95 -1.55 -5.48
N ASP A 48 1.81 -1.01 -6.69
CA ASP A 48 2.57 -1.45 -7.87
C ASP A 48 4.08 -1.35 -7.62
N GLU A 49 4.56 -0.22 -7.09
CA GLU A 49 5.95 -0.04 -6.70
C GLU A 49 6.39 -1.00 -5.60
N ALA A 50 5.56 -1.20 -4.58
CA ALA A 50 5.88 -2.11 -3.48
C ALA A 50 6.03 -3.56 -3.96
N VAL A 51 5.13 -4.04 -4.79
CA VAL A 51 5.19 -5.40 -5.37
C VAL A 51 6.39 -5.53 -6.31
N ALA A 52 6.64 -4.54 -7.16
CA ALA A 52 7.80 -4.53 -8.03
C ALA A 52 9.12 -4.55 -7.25
N ASN A 53 9.19 -3.85 -6.11
CA ASN A 53 10.36 -3.88 -5.22
C ASN A 53 10.58 -5.28 -4.62
N VAL A 54 9.53 -5.97 -4.22
CA VAL A 54 9.64 -7.37 -3.77
C VAL A 54 10.22 -8.25 -4.87
N MET A 55 9.71 -8.14 -6.09
CA MET A 55 10.20 -8.92 -7.22
C MET A 55 11.67 -8.68 -7.52
N ARG A 56 12.10 -7.41 -7.56
CA ARG A 56 13.47 -7.03 -7.91
C ARG A 56 14.46 -7.26 -6.77
N HIS A 57 14.11 -6.84 -5.56
CA HIS A 57 15.05 -6.76 -4.45
C HIS A 57 14.94 -7.94 -3.50
N ALA A 58 13.77 -8.31 -3.07
CA ALA A 58 13.59 -9.44 -2.17
C ALA A 58 13.88 -10.77 -2.87
N TYR A 59 13.40 -10.92 -4.10
CA TYR A 59 13.53 -12.17 -4.88
C TYR A 59 14.59 -12.12 -5.99
N GLY A 60 15.32 -11.01 -6.11
CA GLY A 60 16.41 -10.91 -7.10
C GLY A 60 15.95 -11.18 -8.53
N SER A 61 14.74 -10.78 -8.88
CA SER A 61 14.10 -11.00 -10.18
C SER A 61 13.79 -12.47 -10.53
N SER A 62 13.79 -13.37 -9.55
CA SER A 62 13.28 -14.75 -9.75
C SER A 62 11.76 -14.71 -9.94
N PRO A 63 11.20 -15.27 -11.05
CA PRO A 63 9.79 -15.06 -11.41
C PRO A 63 8.83 -16.08 -10.78
N ASP A 64 9.32 -17.06 -10.03
CA ASP A 64 8.59 -18.21 -9.55
C ASP A 64 8.35 -18.23 -8.04
N LYS A 65 8.62 -17.13 -7.35
CA LYS A 65 8.45 -16.99 -5.91
C LYS A 65 7.04 -16.51 -5.57
N ARG A 66 6.64 -16.72 -4.33
CA ARG A 66 5.31 -16.36 -3.84
C ARG A 66 5.27 -14.96 -3.24
N ILE A 67 4.27 -14.18 -3.62
CA ILE A 67 3.90 -12.91 -2.99
C ILE A 67 2.44 -12.99 -2.57
N ASP A 68 2.15 -12.63 -1.33
CA ASP A 68 0.79 -12.50 -0.82
C ASP A 68 0.46 -11.02 -0.64
N VAL A 69 -0.70 -10.61 -1.14
CA VAL A 69 -1.24 -9.25 -1.01
C VAL A 69 -2.62 -9.34 -0.40
N SER A 70 -2.81 -8.78 0.77
CA SER A 70 -4.12 -8.74 1.42
C SER A 70 -4.57 -7.31 1.66
N CYS A 71 -5.85 -7.06 1.53
CA CYS A 71 -6.47 -5.77 1.76
C CYS A 71 -7.60 -5.90 2.77
N LYS A 72 -7.60 -5.04 3.78
CA LYS A 72 -8.60 -5.05 4.85
C LYS A 72 -9.16 -3.65 5.07
N ARG A 73 -10.44 -3.57 5.34
CA ARG A 73 -11.02 -2.33 5.90
C ARG A 73 -10.66 -2.26 7.37
N ILE A 74 -10.14 -1.11 7.79
CA ILE A 74 -9.75 -0.84 9.16
C ILE A 74 -10.42 0.43 9.68
N SER A 75 -10.50 0.52 11.00
CA SER A 75 -10.91 1.72 11.71
C SER A 75 -9.89 1.99 12.81
N GLY A 76 -9.46 3.24 12.94
CA GLY A 76 -8.43 3.62 13.89
C GLY A 76 -8.53 5.07 14.31
N MET A 77 -7.83 5.42 15.40
CA MET A 77 -7.73 6.79 15.91
C MET A 77 -6.55 7.50 15.24
N VAL A 78 -6.81 8.64 14.62
CA VAL A 78 -5.80 9.52 14.02
C VAL A 78 -5.98 10.92 14.61
N ASN A 79 -4.99 11.39 15.36
CA ASN A 79 -5.06 12.68 16.03
C ASN A 79 -6.35 12.88 16.88
N GLY A 80 -6.74 11.84 17.61
CA GLY A 80 -7.94 11.85 18.46
C GLY A 80 -9.28 11.73 17.71
N ILE A 81 -9.26 11.52 16.41
CA ILE A 81 -10.45 11.35 15.56
C ILE A 81 -10.49 9.93 15.03
N GLN A 82 -11.64 9.28 15.15
CA GLN A 82 -11.87 7.97 14.55
C GLN A 82 -11.97 8.08 13.03
N ARG A 83 -11.15 7.33 12.32
CA ARG A 83 -11.14 7.29 10.86
C ARG A 83 -11.17 5.86 10.36
N GLU A 84 -11.86 5.69 9.25
CA GLU A 84 -11.84 4.44 8.49
C GLU A 84 -10.81 4.52 7.37
N GLY A 85 -10.27 3.38 6.98
CA GLY A 85 -9.27 3.30 5.93
C GLY A 85 -9.09 1.91 5.36
N LEU A 86 -8.11 1.82 4.50
CA LEU A 86 -7.66 0.59 3.86
C LEU A 86 -6.27 0.24 4.38
N GLU A 87 -6.12 -0.96 4.88
CA GLU A 87 -4.82 -1.58 5.15
C GLU A 87 -4.48 -2.54 4.03
N ILE A 88 -3.27 -2.41 3.51
CA ILE A 88 -2.71 -3.30 2.50
C ILE A 88 -1.45 -3.91 3.08
N GLU A 89 -1.37 -5.22 3.06
CA GLU A 89 -0.24 -5.97 3.58
C GLU A 89 0.37 -6.83 2.47
N LEU A 90 1.69 -6.72 2.31
CA LEU A 90 2.48 -7.56 1.41
C LEU A 90 3.35 -8.48 2.24
N LEU A 91 3.31 -9.78 1.93
CA LEU A 91 4.18 -10.78 2.53
C LEU A 91 5.04 -11.44 1.46
N ASP A 92 6.32 -11.58 1.74
CA ASP A 92 7.27 -12.32 0.91
C ASP A 92 8.30 -13.06 1.78
N GLN A 93 8.95 -14.06 1.20
CA GLN A 93 9.99 -14.85 1.85
C GLN A 93 11.37 -14.62 1.20
N GLY A 94 11.57 -13.47 0.61
CA GLY A 94 12.82 -13.10 -0.03
C GLY A 94 13.88 -12.58 0.94
N ALA A 95 14.89 -11.94 0.39
CA ALA A 95 15.95 -11.32 1.16
C ALA A 95 15.42 -10.25 2.12
N PRO A 96 16.10 -10.04 3.27
CA PRO A 96 15.72 -8.99 4.19
C PRO A 96 15.69 -7.62 3.53
N PHE A 97 14.73 -6.79 3.94
CA PHE A 97 14.64 -5.41 3.49
C PHE A 97 15.80 -4.58 4.06
N ASP A 98 16.37 -3.68 3.24
CA ASP A 98 17.40 -2.76 3.69
C ASP A 98 16.76 -1.58 4.46
N GLN A 99 16.90 -1.59 5.78
CA GLN A 99 16.37 -0.56 6.68
C GLN A 99 16.93 0.85 6.37
N LYS A 100 18.13 0.96 5.81
CA LYS A 100 18.73 2.25 5.45
C LYS A 100 17.92 2.96 4.36
N LYS A 101 17.28 2.24 3.47
CA LYS A 101 16.40 2.80 2.44
C LYS A 101 15.12 3.40 3.03
N LEU A 102 14.60 2.86 4.15
CA LEU A 102 13.43 3.39 4.85
C LEU A 102 13.71 4.70 5.57
N THR A 103 14.94 4.93 6.01
CA THR A 103 15.32 6.11 6.80
C THR A 103 15.82 7.28 5.95
N ALA A 104 15.99 7.13 4.65
CA ALA A 104 16.31 8.22 3.74
C ALA A 104 15.21 9.29 3.77
N ARG A 105 15.53 10.49 4.26
CA ARG A 105 14.56 11.57 4.52
C ARG A 105 14.47 12.58 3.39
N SER A 106 15.47 12.64 2.52
CA SER A 106 15.53 13.57 1.39
C SER A 106 15.80 12.83 0.09
N LEU A 107 15.43 13.45 -1.03
CA LEU A 107 15.74 12.93 -2.37
C LEU A 107 17.25 12.81 -2.61
N ASP A 108 18.06 13.67 -1.97
CA ASP A 108 19.51 13.65 -2.08
C ASP A 108 20.15 12.44 -1.38
N GLU A 109 19.47 11.88 -0.39
CA GLU A 109 19.89 10.67 0.32
C GLU A 109 19.46 9.38 -0.39
N VAL A 110 18.59 9.49 -1.40
CA VAL A 110 18.03 8.36 -2.12
C VAL A 110 18.94 7.99 -3.27
N LYS A 111 19.50 6.77 -3.22
CA LYS A 111 20.27 6.20 -4.33
C LYS A 111 19.36 5.91 -5.54
N PRO A 112 19.92 5.83 -6.78
CA PRO A 112 19.17 5.36 -7.94
C PRO A 112 18.39 4.07 -7.62
N GLY A 113 17.08 4.05 -7.88
CA GLY A 113 16.17 2.96 -7.53
C GLY A 113 15.45 3.10 -6.20
N GLY A 114 15.79 4.08 -5.34
CA GLY A 114 15.12 4.34 -4.06
C GLY A 114 13.94 5.32 -4.13
N LEU A 115 13.69 5.94 -5.27
CA LEU A 115 12.59 6.90 -5.48
C LEU A 115 11.20 6.25 -5.27
N GLY A 116 11.06 4.97 -5.58
CA GLY A 116 9.83 4.22 -5.37
C GLY A 116 9.40 4.16 -3.91
N LEU A 117 10.35 3.97 -2.96
CA LEU A 117 10.06 3.98 -1.52
C LEU A 117 9.60 5.35 -1.04
N HIS A 118 10.20 6.42 -1.54
CA HIS A 118 9.76 7.79 -1.28
C HIS A 118 8.33 8.01 -1.72
N PHE A 119 8.01 7.56 -2.92
CA PHE A 119 6.67 7.67 -3.48
C PHE A 119 5.64 6.90 -2.64
N ILE A 120 5.95 5.67 -2.23
CA ILE A 120 5.08 4.87 -1.37
C ILE A 120 4.82 5.60 -0.06
N ARG A 121 5.87 6.10 0.58
CA ARG A 121 5.77 6.83 1.85
C ARG A 121 4.92 8.09 1.74
N ASP A 122 5.09 8.86 0.67
CA ASP A 122 4.34 10.10 0.44
C ASP A 122 2.88 9.84 0.08
N SER A 123 2.59 8.71 -0.53
CA SER A 123 1.23 8.33 -0.98
C SER A 123 0.37 7.73 0.12
N MET A 124 0.97 7.13 1.14
CA MET A 124 0.28 6.41 2.21
C MET A 124 0.40 7.14 3.54
N ASP A 125 -0.58 6.97 4.41
CA ASP A 125 -0.57 7.55 5.75
C ASP A 125 0.32 6.76 6.71
N VAL A 126 0.46 5.46 6.49
CA VAL A 126 1.32 4.58 7.28
C VAL A 126 2.11 3.69 6.33
N MET A 127 3.40 3.55 6.59
CA MET A 127 4.29 2.59 5.96
C MET A 127 5.17 1.95 7.03
N GLU A 128 4.97 0.68 7.30
CA GLU A 128 5.70 -0.10 8.28
C GLU A 128 6.27 -1.36 7.65
N HIS A 129 7.54 -1.63 7.92
CA HIS A 129 8.21 -2.84 7.48
C HIS A 129 8.67 -3.64 8.69
N SER A 130 8.42 -4.94 8.67
CA SER A 130 8.87 -5.90 9.68
C SER A 130 9.33 -7.21 9.04
N ARG A 131 10.11 -7.98 9.80
CA ARG A 131 10.54 -9.32 9.40
C ARG A 131 10.48 -10.25 10.59
N GLU A 132 9.80 -11.36 10.43
CA GLU A 132 9.65 -12.39 11.44
C GLU A 132 9.67 -13.76 10.77
N SER A 133 10.47 -14.70 11.32
CA SER A 133 10.57 -16.08 10.82
C SER A 133 10.81 -16.17 9.30
N SER A 134 11.74 -15.37 8.78
CA SER A 134 12.08 -15.28 7.35
C SER A 134 10.99 -14.75 6.43
N VAL A 135 9.94 -14.14 6.99
CA VAL A 135 8.88 -13.47 6.23
C VAL A 135 9.03 -11.96 6.35
N ASN A 136 9.18 -11.28 5.24
CA ASN A 136 9.07 -9.83 5.15
C ASN A 136 7.59 -9.43 5.13
N ARG A 137 7.24 -8.43 5.89
CA ARG A 137 5.92 -7.85 5.93
C ARG A 137 6.00 -6.34 5.69
N LEU A 138 5.34 -5.87 4.66
CA LEU A 138 5.12 -4.44 4.43
C LEU A 138 3.64 -4.14 4.72
N ARG A 139 3.40 -3.21 5.63
CA ARG A 139 2.06 -2.73 5.97
C ARG A 139 1.90 -1.30 5.50
N LEU A 140 0.89 -1.07 4.68
CA LEU A 140 0.51 0.24 4.16
C LEU A 140 -0.91 0.56 4.61
N VAL A 141 -1.15 1.79 5.05
CA VAL A 141 -2.49 2.25 5.42
C VAL A 141 -2.79 3.57 4.73
N LYS A 142 -3.98 3.68 4.18
CA LYS A 142 -4.56 4.92 3.69
C LYS A 142 -5.92 5.11 4.34
N TYR A 143 -6.08 6.22 5.06
CA TYR A 143 -7.37 6.61 5.61
C TYR A 143 -8.20 7.37 4.59
N PHE A 144 -9.52 7.22 4.64
CA PHE A 144 -10.41 8.05 3.84
C PHE A 144 -10.26 9.51 4.26
N SER A 145 -10.27 10.42 3.29
CA SER A 145 -10.32 11.85 3.57
C SER A 145 -11.60 12.17 4.34
N THR A 146 -11.49 12.98 5.39
CA THR A 146 -12.67 13.56 6.02
C THR A 146 -13.24 14.58 5.05
N GLU A 147 -14.35 14.25 4.36
CA GLU A 147 -15.14 15.28 3.72
C GLU A 147 -15.63 16.23 4.81
N GLU A 148 -15.19 17.48 4.76
CA GLU A 148 -15.98 18.53 5.34
C GLU A 148 -17.35 18.44 4.68
N LYS A 149 -18.36 18.03 5.43
CA LYS A 149 -19.74 18.16 5.01
C LYS A 149 -19.95 19.64 4.81
N GLY A 150 -19.75 20.10 3.57
CA GLY A 150 -20.11 21.43 3.18
C GLY A 150 -21.57 21.63 3.58
N GLN A 151 -21.79 22.55 4.46
CA GLN A 151 -23.11 23.06 4.76
C GLN A 151 -23.78 23.39 3.43
N LYS A 152 -24.73 22.55 3.01
CA LYS A 152 -25.75 23.04 2.09
C LYS A 152 -26.47 24.14 2.86
N SER A 153 -26.08 25.37 2.59
CA SER A 153 -26.91 26.51 2.90
C SER A 153 -28.26 26.25 2.24
N GLN A 154 -29.27 26.02 3.03
CA GLN A 154 -30.63 26.26 2.63
C GLN A 154 -30.74 27.76 2.35
N GLY A 155 -30.66 28.10 1.08
CA GLY A 155 -31.11 29.39 0.56
C GLY A 155 -32.57 29.19 0.17
N GLU A 156 -33.35 30.01 0.69
CA GLU A 156 -34.77 30.24 0.43
C GLU A 156 -35.12 30.28 -1.06
#